data_b7f8408bbfb372c4e50942468fab0c37
#
_entry.id   b7f8408bbfb372c4e50942468fab0c37
#
_cell.length_a   1.000
_cell.length_b   1.000
_cell.length_c   1.000
_cell.angle_alpha   90.00
_cell.angle_beta   90.00
_cell.angle_gamma   90.00
#
_symmetry.space_group_name_H-M   'P 1'
#
loop_
_entity.id
_entity.type
_entity.pdbx_description
1 polymer ?
#
loop_
_entity_poly.entity_id
_entity_poly.type
_entity_poly.pdbx_seq_one_letter_code
_entity_poly.pdbx_strand_id
1 'polypeptide(L)'
;MCSAQSALAAYSSIVEATGESCEADGGDAQRLQLALTDVRRNAAEAVQTSVDSYSKVNNYVVVEDLIESYSNASVETLNVLSRQLQEGCLTVTIRAEVTPQKNIEQQFVSEELLADPTIPLTVKLWLSKAQYAVGEQVSIYLKANKPFFGRLVYTMNDGTQVQLLPNPYRSENHFQGQVLYTVPDAKDSFLLEVTPPIGVEQLTLYASTHPLGELQISPVSGMYLINNSQTSSDVRNRTRGIKITGVNPPSAKAAVPQTPTEVAEFAEVSADVVITQ
;
A
#
# COMPACT_ATOMS: atom_id res chain seq x y z
N MET A 1 1.59 -14.07 -30.99
CA MET A 1 1.43 -12.75 -30.37
C MET A 1 1.18 -13.01 -28.90
N CYS A 2 2.17 -12.86 -28.05
CA CYS A 2 2.02 -13.04 -26.61
C CYS A 2 1.35 -11.77 -26.09
N SER A 3 0.10 -11.86 -25.62
CA SER A 3 -0.51 -10.78 -24.85
C SER A 3 0.31 -10.61 -23.58
N ALA A 4 1.04 -9.51 -23.47
CA ALA A 4 1.57 -9.10 -22.19
C ALA A 4 0.35 -8.81 -21.29
N GLN A 5 0.14 -9.64 -20.29
CA GLN A 5 -0.84 -9.33 -19.25
C GLN A 5 -0.33 -8.10 -18.51
N SER A 6 -1.15 -7.05 -18.52
CA SER A 6 -0.82 -5.80 -17.84
C SER A 6 -0.85 -6.05 -16.34
N ALA A 7 0.29 -5.96 -15.68
CA ALA A 7 0.34 -5.95 -14.23
C ALA A 7 -0.32 -4.66 -13.72
N LEU A 8 -1.20 -4.79 -12.72
CA LEU A 8 -1.90 -3.66 -12.11
C LEU A 8 -1.16 -3.23 -10.85
N ALA A 9 -1.15 -1.93 -10.60
CA ALA A 9 -0.67 -1.34 -9.37
C ALA A 9 -1.83 -0.65 -8.65
N ALA A 10 -2.06 -0.98 -7.38
CA ALA A 10 -3.00 -0.30 -6.53
C ALA A 10 -2.24 0.59 -5.54
N TYR A 11 -2.67 1.82 -5.41
CA TYR A 11 -2.09 2.82 -4.52
C TYR A 11 -3.13 3.26 -3.50
N SER A 12 -2.69 3.60 -2.30
CA SER A 12 -3.54 4.22 -1.28
C SER A 12 -2.71 5.05 -0.32
N SER A 13 -3.36 6.00 0.36
CA SER A 13 -2.75 6.80 1.42
C SER A 13 -3.52 6.62 2.71
N ILE A 14 -2.80 6.51 3.83
CA ILE A 14 -3.40 6.59 5.16
C ILE A 14 -3.25 8.02 5.66
N VAL A 15 -4.36 8.62 6.07
CA VAL A 15 -4.43 9.98 6.60
C VAL A 15 -5.13 10.01 7.93
N GLU A 16 -4.75 10.97 8.79
CA GLU A 16 -5.52 11.35 9.96
C GLU A 16 -6.29 12.63 9.62
N ALA A 17 -7.61 12.57 9.76
CA ALA A 17 -8.49 13.67 9.44
C ALA A 17 -9.49 13.90 10.57
N THR A 18 -9.95 15.17 10.71
CA THR A 18 -10.95 15.57 11.68
C THR A 18 -12.15 16.14 10.93
N GLY A 19 -13.35 15.79 11.42
CA GLY A 19 -14.59 16.33 10.91
C GLY A 19 -15.52 16.70 12.07
N GLU A 20 -16.47 17.57 11.81
CA GLU A 20 -17.34 18.14 12.83
C GLU A 20 -18.81 18.17 12.37
N SER A 21 -19.72 18.05 13.35
CA SER A 21 -21.13 18.32 13.15
C SER A 21 -21.72 19.02 14.37
N CYS A 22 -22.32 20.18 14.14
CA CYS A 22 -23.01 21.02 15.14
C CYS A 22 -24.54 20.91 15.02
N GLU A 23 -25.08 20.11 14.11
CA GLU A 23 -26.52 19.96 13.91
C GLU A 23 -27.14 19.19 15.09
N ALA A 24 -28.22 19.75 15.65
CA ALA A 24 -28.88 19.27 16.85
C ALA A 24 -30.21 18.54 16.60
N ASP A 25 -30.80 18.67 15.40
CA ASP A 25 -32.21 18.30 15.17
C ASP A 25 -32.45 16.78 15.08
N GLY A 26 -31.40 15.95 14.90
CA GLY A 26 -31.53 14.51 14.73
C GLY A 26 -30.97 13.64 15.86
N GLY A 27 -30.59 14.22 16.99
CA GLY A 27 -29.98 13.51 18.12
C GLY A 27 -28.54 13.05 17.86
N ASP A 28 -27.96 12.37 18.86
CA ASP A 28 -26.53 12.00 18.85
C ASP A 28 -26.13 11.05 17.74
N ALA A 29 -27.01 10.14 17.30
CA ALA A 29 -26.73 9.21 16.23
C ALA A 29 -26.60 9.91 14.86
N GLN A 30 -27.48 10.86 14.57
CA GLN A 30 -27.43 11.64 13.33
C GLN A 30 -26.22 12.57 13.33
N ARG A 31 -25.93 13.24 14.45
CA ARG A 31 -24.75 14.08 14.62
C ARG A 31 -23.47 13.29 14.36
N LEU A 32 -23.36 12.06 14.88
CA LEU A 32 -22.23 11.19 14.61
C LEU A 32 -22.10 10.84 13.12
N GLN A 33 -23.20 10.51 12.45
CA GLN A 33 -23.19 10.20 11.01
C GLN A 33 -22.72 11.40 10.17
N LEU A 34 -23.17 12.60 10.51
CA LEU A 34 -22.77 13.84 9.82
C LEU A 34 -21.27 14.13 10.04
N ALA A 35 -20.79 14.01 11.29
CA ALA A 35 -19.37 14.18 11.61
C ALA A 35 -18.50 13.13 10.90
N LEU A 36 -18.96 11.87 10.81
CA LEU A 36 -18.26 10.82 10.06
C LEU A 36 -18.27 11.07 8.55
N THR A 37 -19.32 11.67 8.02
CA THR A 37 -19.38 12.06 6.60
C THR A 37 -18.42 13.20 6.31
N ASP A 38 -18.39 14.20 7.18
CA ASP A 38 -17.51 15.35 7.07
C ASP A 38 -16.03 14.95 7.13
N VAL A 39 -15.65 14.11 8.11
CA VAL A 39 -14.26 13.69 8.27
C VAL A 39 -13.78 12.84 7.09
N ARG A 40 -14.65 12.01 6.49
CA ARG A 40 -14.27 11.24 5.27
C ARG A 40 -14.05 12.14 4.07
N ARG A 41 -14.89 13.15 3.91
CA ARG A 41 -14.69 14.18 2.88
C ARG A 41 -13.35 14.89 3.07
N ASN A 42 -13.05 15.35 4.30
CA ASN A 42 -11.81 16.04 4.62
C ASN A 42 -10.58 15.14 4.38
N ALA A 43 -10.69 13.82 4.66
CA ALA A 43 -9.64 12.86 4.35
C ALA A 43 -9.36 12.75 2.84
N ALA A 44 -10.42 12.65 2.02
CA ALA A 44 -10.28 12.59 0.56
C ALA A 44 -9.68 13.88 -0.01
N GLU A 45 -10.17 15.03 0.43
CA GLU A 45 -9.70 16.37 0.00
C GLU A 45 -8.22 16.60 0.36
N ALA A 46 -7.75 16.06 1.51
CA ALA A 46 -6.36 16.17 1.91
C ALA A 46 -5.42 15.45 0.95
N VAL A 47 -5.74 14.21 0.59
CA VAL A 47 -4.94 13.42 -0.35
C VAL A 47 -5.00 14.05 -1.73
N GLN A 48 -6.18 14.46 -2.21
CA GLN A 48 -6.33 15.15 -3.48
C GLN A 48 -5.49 16.43 -3.54
N THR A 49 -5.54 17.26 -2.49
CA THR A 49 -4.74 18.50 -2.41
C THR A 49 -3.25 18.21 -2.43
N SER A 50 -2.80 17.15 -1.79
CA SER A 50 -1.42 16.68 -1.84
C SER A 50 -1.01 16.35 -3.27
N VAL A 51 -1.80 15.51 -3.96
CA VAL A 51 -1.55 15.13 -5.35
C VAL A 51 -1.59 16.33 -6.30
N ASP A 52 -2.57 17.23 -6.16
CA ASP A 52 -2.69 18.46 -6.95
C ASP A 52 -1.50 19.42 -6.79
N SER A 53 -0.96 19.49 -5.57
CA SER A 53 0.19 20.33 -5.27
C SER A 53 1.45 19.85 -5.99
N TYR A 54 1.62 18.53 -6.12
CA TYR A 54 2.72 17.91 -6.84
C TYR A 54 2.59 18.12 -8.36
N SER A 55 1.36 18.05 -8.92
CA SER A 55 1.12 18.17 -10.35
C SER A 55 1.48 19.55 -10.91
N LYS A 56 1.26 20.60 -10.14
CA LYS A 56 1.56 21.99 -10.55
C LYS A 56 3.05 22.27 -10.74
N VAL A 57 3.91 21.46 -10.11
CA VAL A 57 5.37 21.64 -10.20
C VAL A 57 5.96 20.98 -11.44
N ASN A 58 5.35 19.92 -11.98
CA ASN A 58 6.01 19.02 -12.95
C ASN A 58 5.44 18.97 -14.37
N ASN A 59 4.40 19.67 -14.70
CA ASN A 59 3.89 19.85 -16.09
C ASN A 59 3.58 18.56 -16.91
N TYR A 60 3.19 17.41 -16.29
CA TYR A 60 3.06 16.13 -16.95
C TYR A 60 1.63 15.56 -17.03
N VAL A 61 1.28 15.02 -18.21
CA VAL A 61 0.00 14.36 -18.54
C VAL A 61 -0.32 13.16 -17.63
N VAL A 62 0.68 12.43 -17.16
CA VAL A 62 0.48 11.25 -16.27
C VAL A 62 0.00 11.65 -14.87
N VAL A 63 0.31 12.87 -14.45
CA VAL A 63 -0.15 13.42 -13.16
C VAL A 63 -1.63 13.78 -13.23
N GLU A 64 -2.15 14.16 -14.39
CA GLU A 64 -3.57 14.49 -14.60
C GLU A 64 -4.45 13.25 -14.40
N ASP A 65 -4.04 12.08 -14.92
CA ASP A 65 -4.73 10.81 -14.70
C ASP A 65 -4.71 10.38 -13.22
N LEU A 66 -3.61 10.65 -12.52
CA LEU A 66 -3.50 10.36 -11.08
C LEU A 66 -4.44 11.27 -10.27
N ILE A 67 -4.49 12.56 -10.56
CA ILE A 67 -5.38 13.54 -9.93
C ILE A 67 -6.85 13.13 -10.16
N GLU A 68 -7.21 12.84 -11.41
CA GLU A 68 -8.56 12.39 -11.74
C GLU A 68 -8.92 11.11 -10.98
N SER A 69 -7.98 10.20 -10.76
CA SER A 69 -8.20 8.97 -10.01
C SER A 69 -8.52 9.22 -8.53
N TYR A 70 -7.99 10.28 -7.92
CA TYR A 70 -8.27 10.67 -6.54
C TYR A 70 -9.51 11.56 -6.37
N SER A 71 -10.04 12.17 -7.43
CA SER A 71 -11.25 13.01 -7.34
C SER A 71 -12.50 12.27 -6.87
N ASN A 72 -12.52 10.94 -7.08
CA ASN A 72 -13.58 10.03 -6.64
C ASN A 72 -13.03 8.88 -5.77
N ALA A 73 -12.04 9.17 -4.93
CA ALA A 73 -11.40 8.18 -4.10
C ALA A 73 -12.38 7.51 -3.13
N SER A 74 -12.18 6.23 -2.86
CA SER A 74 -12.85 5.51 -1.78
C SER A 74 -12.17 5.80 -0.45
N VAL A 75 -12.95 6.09 0.59
CA VAL A 75 -12.44 6.37 1.94
C VAL A 75 -12.95 5.31 2.91
N GLU A 76 -12.05 4.50 3.42
CA GLU A 76 -12.33 3.50 4.45
C GLU A 76 -11.82 3.98 5.82
N THR A 77 -12.69 3.97 6.83
CA THR A 77 -12.30 4.31 8.20
C THR A 77 -11.61 3.11 8.85
N LEU A 78 -10.32 3.22 9.09
CA LEU A 78 -9.54 2.18 9.78
C LEU A 78 -9.75 2.22 11.29
N ASN A 79 -9.69 3.43 11.88
CA ASN A 79 -9.85 3.64 13.31
C ASN A 79 -10.51 4.98 13.62
N VAL A 80 -11.32 5.03 14.68
CA VAL A 80 -11.76 6.29 15.30
C VAL A 80 -10.80 6.61 16.44
N LEU A 81 -10.03 7.69 16.29
CA LEU A 81 -8.98 8.10 17.23
C LEU A 81 -9.55 8.90 18.41
N SER A 82 -10.51 9.78 18.13
CA SER A 82 -11.17 10.57 19.16
C SER A 82 -12.61 10.94 18.82
N ARG A 83 -13.42 11.20 19.85
CA ARG A 83 -14.75 11.79 19.74
C ARG A 83 -14.89 12.79 20.88
N GLN A 84 -15.20 14.03 20.56
CA GLN A 84 -15.35 15.10 21.55
C GLN A 84 -16.62 15.89 21.28
N LEU A 85 -17.46 16.03 22.29
CA LEU A 85 -18.65 16.89 22.23
C LEU A 85 -18.36 18.17 23.02
N GLN A 86 -18.31 19.30 22.31
CA GLN A 86 -18.04 20.58 22.93
C GLN A 86 -18.96 21.64 22.33
N GLU A 87 -19.63 22.41 23.20
CA GLU A 87 -20.58 23.50 22.80
C GLU A 87 -21.65 23.05 21.79
N GLY A 88 -22.10 21.80 21.86
CA GLY A 88 -23.12 21.24 20.99
C GLY A 88 -22.56 20.69 19.66
N CYS A 89 -21.29 20.86 19.35
CA CYS A 89 -20.59 20.30 18.19
C CYS A 89 -19.87 18.99 18.53
N LEU A 90 -20.09 17.98 17.73
CA LEU A 90 -19.37 16.71 17.81
C LEU A 90 -18.19 16.72 16.84
N THR A 91 -16.99 16.70 17.37
CA THR A 91 -15.74 16.55 16.60
C THR A 91 -15.30 15.10 16.63
N VAL A 92 -15.00 14.53 15.45
CA VAL A 92 -14.52 13.16 15.31
C VAL A 92 -13.19 13.18 14.54
N THR A 93 -12.18 12.52 15.09
CA THR A 93 -10.91 12.28 14.40
C THR A 93 -10.81 10.81 14.02
N ILE A 94 -10.52 10.54 12.78
CA ILE A 94 -10.32 9.16 12.29
C ILE A 94 -8.93 9.02 11.66
N ARG A 95 -8.48 7.75 11.60
CA ARG A 95 -7.47 7.30 10.65
C ARG A 95 -8.21 6.58 9.53
N ALA A 96 -8.02 7.04 8.30
CA ALA A 96 -8.70 6.53 7.12
C ALA A 96 -7.69 6.12 6.04
N GLU A 97 -8.04 5.09 5.28
CA GLU A 97 -7.38 4.75 4.04
C GLU A 97 -8.15 5.39 2.87
N VAL A 98 -7.44 6.14 2.05
CA VAL A 98 -7.94 6.79 0.84
C VAL A 98 -7.37 6.05 -0.35
N THR A 99 -8.23 5.40 -1.14
CA THR A 99 -7.84 4.61 -2.31
C THR A 99 -8.40 5.26 -3.57
N PRO A 100 -7.58 5.57 -4.59
CA PRO A 100 -8.05 6.08 -5.87
C PRO A 100 -8.94 5.06 -6.59
N GLN A 101 -9.87 5.53 -7.42
CA GLN A 101 -10.81 4.64 -8.12
C GLN A 101 -10.19 3.82 -9.24
N LYS A 102 -9.13 4.31 -9.87
CA LYS A 102 -8.48 3.64 -10.99
C LYS A 102 -7.14 3.06 -10.53
N ASN A 103 -6.92 1.79 -10.84
CA ASN A 103 -5.60 1.18 -10.75
C ASN A 103 -4.74 1.63 -11.93
N ILE A 104 -3.49 1.98 -11.67
CA ILE A 104 -2.54 2.36 -12.71
C ILE A 104 -1.85 1.09 -13.21
N GLU A 105 -1.84 0.86 -14.53
CA GLU A 105 -1.07 -0.24 -15.10
C GLU A 105 0.42 0.03 -14.96
N GLN A 106 1.19 -0.95 -14.49
CA GLN A 106 2.63 -0.80 -14.25
C GLN A 106 3.43 -0.40 -15.51
N GLN A 107 2.93 -0.73 -16.70
CA GLN A 107 3.58 -0.35 -17.95
C GLN A 107 3.63 1.17 -18.16
N PHE A 108 2.75 1.94 -17.50
CA PHE A 108 2.74 3.40 -17.54
C PHE A 108 3.63 4.04 -16.47
N VAL A 109 4.23 3.25 -15.57
CA VAL A 109 5.19 3.78 -14.59
C VAL A 109 6.49 4.09 -15.31
N SER A 110 6.67 5.36 -15.64
CA SER A 110 7.85 5.86 -16.36
C SER A 110 9.05 6.07 -15.44
N GLU A 111 10.23 6.21 -16.03
CA GLU A 111 11.45 6.51 -15.25
C GLU A 111 11.39 7.90 -14.61
N GLU A 112 10.66 8.85 -15.21
CA GLU A 112 10.44 10.19 -14.66
C GLU A 112 9.62 10.10 -13.35
N LEU A 113 8.56 9.29 -13.32
CA LEU A 113 7.78 9.05 -12.11
C LEU A 113 8.64 8.40 -11.01
N LEU A 114 9.49 7.44 -11.38
CA LEU A 114 10.40 6.78 -10.44
C LEU A 114 11.56 7.67 -9.98
N ALA A 115 11.81 8.80 -10.65
CA ALA A 115 12.81 9.78 -10.27
C ALA A 115 12.25 10.90 -9.38
N ASP A 116 10.93 11.05 -9.26
CA ASP A 116 10.30 12.12 -8.50
C ASP A 116 9.83 11.66 -7.11
N PRO A 117 10.53 12.01 -6.04
CA PRO A 117 10.14 11.63 -4.68
C PRO A 117 8.96 12.45 -4.14
N THR A 118 8.48 13.47 -4.86
CA THR A 118 7.40 14.36 -4.39
C THR A 118 6.01 13.79 -4.66
N ILE A 119 5.84 12.98 -5.70
CA ILE A 119 4.56 12.30 -5.98
C ILE A 119 4.31 11.16 -4.97
N PRO A 120 3.08 10.64 -4.83
CA PRO A 120 2.79 9.48 -3.99
C PRO A 120 3.71 8.30 -4.30
N LEU A 121 3.90 7.41 -3.29
CA LEU A 121 4.78 6.24 -3.42
C LEU A 121 4.43 5.46 -4.69
N THR A 122 5.36 5.48 -5.62
CA THR A 122 5.24 4.78 -6.91
C THR A 122 6.32 3.72 -6.99
N VAL A 123 5.91 2.47 -7.25
CA VAL A 123 6.80 1.31 -7.27
C VAL A 123 6.64 0.57 -8.58
N LYS A 124 7.74 0.07 -9.11
CA LYS A 124 7.79 -0.84 -10.25
C LYS A 124 8.39 -2.18 -9.83
N LEU A 125 7.73 -3.26 -10.23
CA LEU A 125 8.13 -4.65 -10.03
C LEU A 125 8.19 -5.34 -11.38
N TRP A 126 9.29 -6.04 -11.68
CA TRP A 126 9.38 -6.87 -12.88
C TRP A 126 10.35 -8.04 -12.68
N LEU A 127 10.31 -8.97 -13.59
CA LEU A 127 11.12 -10.19 -13.58
C LEU A 127 12.17 -10.15 -14.68
N SER A 128 13.24 -10.93 -14.51
CA SER A 128 14.32 -11.01 -15.51
C SER A 128 13.86 -11.64 -16.84
N LYS A 129 12.80 -12.45 -16.82
CA LYS A 129 12.22 -13.11 -18.00
C LYS A 129 10.69 -13.06 -17.94
N ALA A 130 10.07 -13.18 -19.11
CA ALA A 130 8.61 -13.31 -19.22
C ALA A 130 8.12 -14.73 -18.90
N GLN A 131 8.98 -15.75 -19.08
CA GLN A 131 8.68 -17.16 -18.83
C GLN A 131 9.93 -17.86 -18.27
N TYR A 132 9.73 -18.85 -17.44
CA TYR A 132 10.76 -19.66 -16.80
C TYR A 132 10.49 -21.15 -17.01
N ALA A 133 11.53 -21.91 -17.31
CA ALA A 133 11.48 -23.35 -17.22
C ALA A 133 11.68 -23.83 -15.77
N VAL A 134 11.16 -25.03 -15.45
CA VAL A 134 11.42 -25.67 -14.16
C VAL A 134 12.92 -25.82 -13.95
N GLY A 135 13.42 -25.45 -12.75
CA GLY A 135 14.85 -25.44 -12.42
C GLY A 135 15.58 -24.15 -12.76
N GLU A 136 14.95 -23.19 -13.45
CA GLU A 136 15.56 -21.89 -13.71
C GLU A 136 15.53 -20.97 -12.51
N GLN A 137 16.54 -20.11 -12.40
CA GLN A 137 16.63 -19.09 -11.37
C GLN A 137 15.83 -17.85 -11.74
N VAL A 138 15.09 -17.31 -10.78
CA VAL A 138 14.32 -16.09 -10.90
C VAL A 138 15.11 -14.93 -10.30
N SER A 139 15.19 -13.82 -11.04
CA SER A 139 15.64 -12.53 -10.52
C SER A 139 14.49 -11.54 -10.59
N ILE A 140 14.21 -10.91 -9.47
CA ILE A 140 13.14 -9.94 -9.28
C ILE A 140 13.78 -8.56 -9.20
N TYR A 141 13.24 -7.59 -9.91
CA TYR A 141 13.70 -6.21 -9.90
C TYR A 141 12.67 -5.29 -9.26
N LEU A 142 13.15 -4.40 -8.41
CA LEU A 142 12.33 -3.43 -7.67
C LEU A 142 12.93 -2.04 -7.83
N LYS A 143 12.09 -1.05 -8.07
CA LYS A 143 12.48 0.36 -8.03
C LYS A 143 11.29 1.19 -7.55
N ALA A 144 11.54 2.20 -6.72
CA ALA A 144 10.51 3.14 -6.27
C ALA A 144 11.04 4.58 -6.31
N ASN A 145 10.12 5.54 -6.31
CA ASN A 145 10.46 6.96 -6.31
C ASN A 145 10.98 7.46 -4.94
N LYS A 146 10.59 6.84 -3.84
CA LYS A 146 10.98 7.23 -2.47
C LYS A 146 11.30 6.01 -1.60
N PRO A 147 11.93 6.18 -0.42
CA PRO A 147 12.21 5.07 0.49
C PRO A 147 10.94 4.35 0.92
N PHE A 148 11.02 3.03 1.02
CA PHE A 148 9.87 2.21 1.39
C PHE A 148 10.27 0.94 2.14
N PHE A 149 9.34 0.40 2.91
CA PHE A 149 9.38 -0.96 3.44
C PHE A 149 8.65 -1.89 2.47
N GLY A 150 9.28 -2.97 2.07
CA GLY A 150 8.74 -3.92 1.10
C GLY A 150 8.46 -5.30 1.71
N ARG A 151 7.41 -5.94 1.21
CA ARG A 151 7.13 -7.36 1.44
C ARG A 151 6.82 -8.01 0.10
N LEU A 152 7.59 -9.03 -0.27
CA LEU A 152 7.34 -9.86 -1.45
C LEU A 152 6.59 -11.12 -1.04
N VAL A 153 5.43 -11.33 -1.64
CA VAL A 153 4.60 -12.52 -1.45
C VAL A 153 4.43 -13.22 -2.79
N TYR A 154 4.68 -14.50 -2.79
CA TYR A 154 4.47 -15.38 -3.94
C TYR A 154 3.19 -16.17 -3.70
N THR A 155 2.26 -16.10 -4.63
CA THR A 155 1.00 -16.84 -4.59
C THR A 155 1.02 -17.90 -5.68
N MET A 156 1.01 -19.16 -5.25
CA MET A 156 0.98 -20.32 -6.13
C MET A 156 -0.41 -20.48 -6.77
N ASN A 157 -0.50 -21.28 -7.82
CA ASN A 157 -1.75 -21.52 -8.55
C ASN A 157 -2.82 -22.24 -7.70
N ASP A 158 -2.44 -22.92 -6.63
CA ASP A 158 -3.36 -23.53 -5.64
C ASP A 158 -3.82 -22.55 -4.55
N GLY A 159 -3.38 -21.28 -4.61
CA GLY A 159 -3.66 -20.25 -3.62
C GLY A 159 -2.74 -20.23 -2.42
N THR A 160 -1.78 -21.14 -2.34
CA THR A 160 -0.75 -21.11 -1.28
C THR A 160 0.10 -19.85 -1.40
N GLN A 161 0.30 -19.17 -0.28
CA GLN A 161 1.08 -17.93 -0.23
C GLN A 161 2.36 -18.12 0.57
N VAL A 162 3.47 -17.68 -0.01
CA VAL A 162 4.81 -17.73 0.58
C VAL A 162 5.40 -16.33 0.61
N GLN A 163 5.89 -15.91 1.78
CA GLN A 163 6.64 -14.67 1.88
C GLN A 163 8.09 -14.89 1.47
N LEU A 164 8.49 -14.26 0.35
CA LEU A 164 9.87 -14.30 -0.16
C LEU A 164 10.77 -13.27 0.51
N LEU A 165 10.22 -12.09 0.89
CA LEU A 165 10.90 -11.06 1.66
C LEU A 165 9.94 -10.38 2.65
N PRO A 166 10.41 -10.09 3.88
CA PRO A 166 11.64 -10.61 4.49
C PRO A 166 11.59 -12.15 4.64
N ASN A 167 12.77 -12.80 4.68
CA ASN A 167 12.89 -14.25 4.84
C ASN A 167 13.99 -14.58 5.87
N PRO A 168 14.20 -15.86 6.26
CA PRO A 168 15.22 -16.24 7.25
C PRO A 168 16.66 -15.87 6.87
N TYR A 169 16.95 -15.66 5.59
CA TYR A 169 18.29 -15.30 5.09
C TYR A 169 18.45 -13.77 4.92
N ARG A 170 17.34 -13.02 4.81
CA ARG A 170 17.32 -11.57 4.68
C ARG A 170 16.12 -11.00 5.43
N SER A 171 16.37 -10.49 6.62
CA SER A 171 15.36 -9.84 7.47
C SER A 171 15.14 -8.37 7.09
N GLU A 172 16.12 -7.73 6.44
CA GLU A 172 16.02 -6.34 6.03
C GLU A 172 15.07 -6.21 4.85
N ASN A 173 14.09 -5.31 5.02
CA ASN A 173 13.04 -5.05 4.04
C ASN A 173 12.83 -3.55 3.76
N HIS A 174 13.80 -2.71 4.17
CA HIS A 174 13.81 -1.28 3.87
C HIS A 174 14.66 -1.01 2.64
N PHE A 175 14.08 -0.31 1.67
CA PHE A 175 14.67 0.02 0.39
C PHE A 175 14.76 1.54 0.21
N GLN A 176 15.85 2.03 -0.37
CA GLN A 176 16.01 3.44 -0.69
C GLN A 176 15.24 3.78 -1.97
N GLY A 177 14.73 5.01 -2.06
CA GLY A 177 14.11 5.52 -3.28
C GLY A 177 15.12 5.68 -4.41
N GLN A 178 14.64 5.60 -5.66
CA GLN A 178 15.39 5.82 -6.90
C GLN A 178 16.55 4.82 -7.13
N VAL A 179 16.66 3.80 -6.29
CA VAL A 179 17.66 2.73 -6.41
C VAL A 179 17.03 1.50 -7.05
N LEU A 180 17.72 0.92 -8.03
CA LEU A 180 17.34 -0.37 -8.59
C LEU A 180 17.85 -1.49 -7.67
N TYR A 181 16.95 -2.32 -7.19
CA TYR A 181 17.25 -3.51 -6.42
C TYR A 181 17.00 -4.77 -7.23
N THR A 182 17.84 -5.77 -7.00
CA THR A 182 17.65 -7.14 -7.51
C THR A 182 17.44 -8.07 -6.31
N VAL A 183 16.51 -9.00 -6.41
CA VAL A 183 16.25 -10.02 -5.39
C VAL A 183 16.27 -11.39 -6.07
N PRO A 184 17.15 -12.31 -5.64
CA PRO A 184 18.27 -12.11 -4.72
C PRO A 184 19.35 -11.17 -5.29
N ASP A 185 20.06 -10.46 -4.45
CA ASP A 185 21.25 -9.70 -4.86
C ASP A 185 22.53 -10.50 -4.62
N ALA A 186 23.69 -9.92 -5.00
CA ALA A 186 24.99 -10.58 -4.85
C ALA A 186 25.43 -10.84 -3.40
N LYS A 187 24.77 -10.21 -2.41
CA LYS A 187 25.04 -10.38 -0.97
C LYS A 187 24.08 -11.37 -0.31
N ASP A 188 22.98 -11.68 -0.98
CA ASP A 188 21.99 -12.62 -0.47
C ASP A 188 22.55 -14.05 -0.45
N SER A 189 22.30 -14.80 0.61
CA SER A 189 22.72 -16.19 0.75
C SER A 189 21.63 -17.19 0.37
N PHE A 190 20.72 -16.82 -0.53
CA PHE A 190 19.66 -17.66 -1.05
C PHE A 190 19.49 -17.46 -2.56
N LEU A 191 18.85 -18.43 -3.22
CA LEU A 191 18.46 -18.38 -4.62
C LEU A 191 16.95 -18.61 -4.71
N LEU A 192 16.33 -18.07 -5.73
CA LEU A 192 14.94 -18.36 -6.09
C LEU A 192 14.96 -19.24 -7.35
N GLU A 193 14.46 -20.45 -7.23
CA GLU A 193 14.40 -21.44 -8.30
C GLU A 193 12.96 -21.84 -8.55
N VAL A 194 12.59 -21.91 -9.83
CA VAL A 194 11.25 -22.33 -10.25
C VAL A 194 11.09 -23.83 -10.05
N THR A 195 10.01 -24.20 -9.36
CA THR A 195 9.64 -25.61 -9.12
C THR A 195 8.27 -25.92 -9.72
N PRO A 196 7.95 -27.21 -10.03
CA PRO A 196 6.60 -27.59 -10.40
C PRO A 196 5.57 -27.17 -9.35
N PRO A 197 4.29 -26.96 -9.75
CA PRO A 197 3.69 -27.25 -11.06
C PRO A 197 3.92 -26.16 -12.11
N ILE A 198 3.78 -26.52 -13.39
CA ILE A 198 3.74 -25.55 -14.49
C ILE A 198 2.42 -24.75 -14.45
N GLY A 199 2.46 -23.50 -14.90
CA GLY A 199 1.29 -22.63 -14.92
C GLY A 199 1.63 -21.17 -14.75
N VAL A 200 0.65 -20.39 -14.37
CA VAL A 200 0.82 -18.95 -14.07
C VAL A 200 0.62 -18.77 -12.57
N GLU A 201 1.62 -18.21 -11.93
CA GLU A 201 1.63 -17.87 -10.52
C GLU A 201 1.88 -16.36 -10.37
N GLN A 202 1.69 -15.80 -9.18
CA GLN A 202 1.75 -14.36 -8.99
C GLN A 202 2.76 -13.97 -7.93
N LEU A 203 3.60 -13.00 -8.28
CA LEU A 203 4.45 -12.30 -7.34
C LEU A 203 3.83 -10.93 -7.02
N THR A 204 3.64 -10.63 -5.73
CA THR A 204 3.10 -9.35 -5.27
C THR A 204 4.09 -8.66 -4.35
N LEU A 205 4.40 -7.40 -4.63
CA LEU A 205 5.13 -6.51 -3.73
C LEU A 205 4.12 -5.60 -3.02
N TYR A 206 4.10 -5.68 -1.70
CA TYR A 206 3.47 -4.69 -0.83
C TYR A 206 4.54 -3.71 -0.37
N ALA A 207 4.36 -2.45 -0.66
CA ALA A 207 5.28 -1.37 -0.31
C ALA A 207 4.59 -0.30 0.54
N SER A 208 5.31 0.28 1.50
CA SER A 208 4.82 1.36 2.34
C SER A 208 5.94 2.31 2.74
N THR A 209 5.65 3.60 2.88
CA THR A 209 6.60 4.56 3.46
C THR A 209 6.82 4.35 4.96
N HIS A 210 5.98 3.53 5.62
CA HIS A 210 6.09 3.15 7.03
C HIS A 210 6.25 1.63 7.18
N PRO A 211 6.77 1.14 8.32
CA PRO A 211 6.91 -0.29 8.56
C PRO A 211 5.58 -1.03 8.37
N LEU A 212 5.65 -2.14 7.63
CA LEU A 212 4.51 -2.99 7.34
C LEU A 212 4.06 -3.77 8.60
N GLY A 213 2.77 -4.03 8.72
CA GLY A 213 2.22 -4.84 9.80
C GLY A 213 2.71 -6.30 9.78
N GLU A 214 2.55 -6.99 10.90
CA GLU A 214 2.97 -8.39 11.05
C GLU A 214 1.94 -9.35 10.44
N LEU A 215 2.42 -10.38 9.75
CA LEU A 215 1.64 -11.53 9.30
C LEU A 215 1.84 -12.73 10.22
N GLN A 216 0.86 -13.62 10.25
CA GLN A 216 1.01 -14.94 10.85
C GLN A 216 1.72 -15.85 9.85
N ILE A 217 2.99 -16.12 10.11
CA ILE A 217 3.88 -16.89 9.24
C ILE A 217 4.46 -18.08 9.99
N SER A 218 4.73 -19.15 9.26
CA SER A 218 5.42 -20.34 9.76
C SER A 218 6.67 -20.61 8.91
N PRO A 219 7.83 -20.82 9.50
CA PRO A 219 9.04 -21.11 8.75
C PRO A 219 8.95 -22.50 8.10
N VAL A 220 9.19 -22.58 6.80
CA VAL A 220 9.24 -23.83 6.03
C VAL A 220 10.36 -23.74 5.00
N SER A 221 11.36 -24.63 5.13
CA SER A 221 12.43 -24.80 4.12
C SER A 221 13.10 -23.48 3.65
N GLY A 222 13.39 -22.58 4.59
CA GLY A 222 14.05 -21.29 4.27
C GLY A 222 13.12 -20.17 3.77
N MET A 223 11.80 -20.39 3.79
CA MET A 223 10.77 -19.43 3.47
C MET A 223 9.79 -19.29 4.64
N TYR A 224 8.92 -18.29 4.57
CA TYR A 224 7.79 -18.15 5.47
C TYR A 224 6.48 -18.47 4.75
N LEU A 225 5.84 -19.57 5.14
CA LEU A 225 4.48 -19.88 4.70
C LEU A 225 3.51 -18.94 5.43
N ILE A 226 2.66 -18.26 4.68
CA ILE A 226 1.56 -17.47 5.23
C ILE A 226 0.42 -18.43 5.57
N ASN A 227 -0.05 -18.40 6.82
CA ASN A 227 -1.06 -19.36 7.28
C ASN A 227 -2.34 -19.28 6.44
N ASN A 228 -2.81 -20.43 5.95
CA ASN A 228 -3.96 -20.56 5.04
C ASN A 228 -5.30 -20.02 5.59
N SER A 229 -5.36 -19.63 6.87
CA SER A 229 -6.51 -18.91 7.44
C SER A 229 -6.58 -17.43 7.03
N GLN A 230 -5.53 -16.92 6.35
CA GLN A 230 -5.47 -15.55 5.87
C GLN A 230 -5.76 -15.52 4.37
N THR A 231 -6.82 -14.81 4.00
CA THR A 231 -7.12 -14.54 2.59
C THR A 231 -6.15 -13.48 2.04
N SER A 232 -6.10 -13.33 0.70
CA SER A 232 -5.33 -12.24 0.06
C SER A 232 -5.76 -10.87 0.60
N SER A 233 -7.04 -10.70 0.92
CA SER A 233 -7.55 -9.49 1.56
C SER A 233 -7.01 -9.31 2.98
N ASP A 234 -6.87 -10.39 3.77
CA ASP A 234 -6.29 -10.31 5.11
C ASP A 234 -4.80 -9.96 5.06
N VAL A 235 -4.07 -10.53 4.11
CA VAL A 235 -2.65 -10.19 3.88
C VAL A 235 -2.53 -8.71 3.52
N ARG A 236 -3.36 -8.22 2.60
CA ARG A 236 -3.43 -6.80 2.22
C ARG A 236 -3.72 -5.91 3.42
N ASN A 237 -4.77 -6.19 4.17
CA ASN A 237 -5.21 -5.38 5.31
C ASN A 237 -4.17 -5.36 6.43
N ARG A 238 -3.54 -6.50 6.75
CA ARG A 238 -2.50 -6.59 7.79
C ARG A 238 -1.19 -5.95 7.35
N THR A 239 -0.85 -6.01 6.07
CA THR A 239 0.33 -5.34 5.52
C THR A 239 0.19 -3.82 5.58
N ARG A 240 -1.03 -3.29 5.39
CA ARG A 240 -1.34 -1.86 5.51
C ARG A 240 -1.56 -1.40 6.95
N GLY A 241 -1.68 -2.33 7.91
CA GLY A 241 -1.96 -2.02 9.30
C GLY A 241 -0.77 -1.42 10.02
N ILE A 242 -0.76 -0.10 10.26
CA ILE A 242 0.12 0.51 11.26
C ILE A 242 -0.41 0.11 12.64
N LYS A 243 0.25 -0.82 13.33
CA LYS A 243 -0.06 -1.15 14.71
C LYS A 243 0.50 -0.05 15.62
N ILE A 244 -0.36 0.86 16.07
CA ILE A 244 0.01 1.76 17.16
C ILE A 244 -0.34 1.07 18.47
N THR A 245 0.67 0.71 19.24
CA THR A 245 0.52 0.32 20.63
C THR A 245 0.69 1.58 21.47
N GLY A 246 -0.42 2.19 21.89
CA GLY A 246 -0.39 3.34 22.78
C GLY A 246 0.16 2.94 24.14
N VAL A 247 1.18 3.64 24.61
CA VAL A 247 1.81 3.39 25.93
C VAL A 247 1.10 4.16 27.05
N ASN A 248 0.30 5.17 26.72
CA ASN A 248 -0.62 5.88 27.64
C ASN A 248 -1.70 6.59 26.84
N PRO A 249 -2.97 6.64 27.30
CA PRO A 249 -3.96 7.48 26.66
C PRO A 249 -3.50 8.95 26.80
N PRO A 250 -3.45 9.72 25.71
CA PRO A 250 -3.13 11.13 25.82
C PRO A 250 -4.18 11.81 26.68
N SER A 251 -3.74 12.56 27.69
CA SER A 251 -4.61 13.46 28.45
C SER A 251 -5.32 14.38 27.45
N ALA A 252 -6.64 14.43 27.52
CA ALA A 252 -7.47 15.23 26.64
C ALA A 252 -7.07 16.70 26.71
N LYS A 253 -6.20 17.12 25.80
CA LYS A 253 -6.07 18.53 25.43
C LYS A 253 -7.11 18.80 24.36
N ALA A 254 -7.81 19.92 24.49
CA ALA A 254 -8.78 20.41 23.52
C ALA A 254 -8.18 20.27 22.10
N ALA A 255 -8.88 19.53 21.23
CA ALA A 255 -8.44 19.36 19.85
C ALA A 255 -8.59 20.70 19.12
N VAL A 256 -7.48 21.27 18.71
CA VAL A 256 -7.44 22.29 17.67
C VAL A 256 -7.82 21.59 16.37
N PRO A 257 -8.68 22.15 15.49
CA PRO A 257 -8.91 21.60 14.16
C PRO A 257 -7.56 21.42 13.47
N GLN A 258 -7.16 20.17 13.26
CA GLN A 258 -5.90 19.86 12.62
C GLN A 258 -6.16 19.65 11.14
N THR A 259 -5.33 20.29 10.31
CA THR A 259 -5.27 19.92 8.89
C THR A 259 -4.98 18.43 8.77
N PRO A 260 -5.66 17.71 7.86
CA PRO A 260 -5.41 16.31 7.61
C PRO A 260 -3.91 16.04 7.40
N THR A 261 -3.38 15.05 8.08
CA THR A 261 -1.95 14.69 8.01
C THR A 261 -1.83 13.32 7.35
N GLU A 262 -1.09 13.24 6.26
CA GLU A 262 -0.74 11.97 5.66
C GLU A 262 0.24 11.22 6.57
N VAL A 263 -0.11 9.97 6.94
CA VAL A 263 0.65 9.15 7.88
C VAL A 263 1.49 8.12 7.14
N ALA A 264 0.93 7.51 6.09
CA ALA A 264 1.62 6.51 5.29
C ALA A 264 1.07 6.44 3.88
N GLU A 265 1.94 6.12 2.93
CA GLU A 265 1.58 5.81 1.55
C GLU A 265 1.80 4.33 1.30
N PHE A 266 0.94 3.70 0.49
CA PHE A 266 1.02 2.29 0.13
C PHE A 266 0.98 2.12 -1.38
N ALA A 267 1.73 1.11 -1.84
CA ALA A 267 1.64 0.60 -3.19
C ALA A 267 1.59 -0.94 -3.14
N GLU A 268 0.71 -1.52 -3.93
CA GLU A 268 0.62 -2.95 -4.18
C GLU A 268 0.80 -3.18 -5.67
N VAL A 269 1.84 -3.90 -6.04
CA VAL A 269 2.17 -4.17 -7.43
C VAL A 269 2.43 -5.66 -7.63
N SER A 270 1.86 -6.23 -8.69
CA SER A 270 1.97 -7.66 -9.00
C SER A 270 2.58 -7.90 -10.37
N ALA A 271 3.25 -9.04 -10.50
CA ALA A 271 3.77 -9.56 -11.75
C ALA A 271 3.48 -11.05 -11.85
N ASP A 272 3.11 -11.51 -13.04
CA ASP A 272 2.89 -12.92 -13.32
C ASP A 272 4.23 -13.65 -13.51
N VAL A 273 4.34 -14.84 -12.91
CA VAL A 273 5.44 -15.78 -13.08
C VAL A 273 4.92 -16.94 -13.93
N VAL A 274 5.25 -16.94 -15.21
CA VAL A 274 4.82 -17.98 -16.14
C VAL A 274 5.83 -19.12 -16.13
N ILE A 275 5.40 -20.31 -15.69
CA ILE A 275 6.22 -21.52 -15.56
C ILE A 275 5.90 -22.45 -16.71
N THR A 276 6.94 -22.86 -17.43
CA THR A 276 6.88 -23.79 -18.56
C THR A 276 7.71 -25.06 -18.29
N GLN A 277 7.62 -26.03 -19.18
CA GLN A 277 8.46 -27.22 -19.11
C GLN A 277 9.91 -26.91 -19.41
#